data_4b1220a546e02cd76a557b07900044cf
#
_entry.id   4b1220a546e02cd76a557b07900044cf
#
_cell.length_a   1.000
_cell.length_b   1.000
_cell.length_c   1.000
_cell.angle_alpha   90.00
_cell.angle_beta   90.00
_cell.angle_gamma   90.00
#
_symmetry.space_group_name_H-M   'P 1'
#
loop_
_entity.id
_entity.type
_entity.pdbx_description
1 polymer ?
#
loop_
_entity_poly.entity_id
_entity_poly.type
_entity_poly.pdbx_seq_one_letter_code
_entity_poly.pdbx_strand_id
1 'polypeptide(L)'
;KIYLTNSLEEYHPDTGTLFANWLSAEANEANHIKRDTPVMVVVGNPPYAVSSTNKGAWIQNLIADYKKDLNEKKLNLDDDYIKFIRYGQHYIDKNGCGILAYISNNSFIDGITHRQMRRRLLESFDKIYVVDLHGNAKIQEICSDGSVDQNVFDIMQGVSINIFIKTLLKKKTELGQVFHHSLQGKREFKYDQLNTSGIESINWEKLKCTDPGYFFVQKDFKEIEKYETFFRLHDLFLISGPGCKTERDGLNIKFTKEELRTVLLDFINLSEEEIRSKYNLHKDSRDWKVKWAKNDVIANFSNTIIQSYLYRPFDVRYIYYSGISKGFVGTPGYKRFYNMLNDNIGIIFPRICKGNNGFQHGFISRNIIDVAAGDAFSGAGTFFAPLYRYPDKSESLIVEQNIERQHNLNVELINQVAGRIGLTFNIDDLSYGLEDITSKLTFTPIDILDYIYAILYSPTYREKYKEFLKIDFPRVPYPKDQRTFWQLVQLGGDLRQIHLMESPILNMLITKYPVVGSNEVDKVRFETYDYEATLLNENGEFDYPDYLGAVYINDTQYFADVPTSAWEFYIGGYQPAQKWLKDRKGRKLGMQDILQSQYTPFA
;
A
#
# COMPACT_ATOMS: atom_id res chain seq x y z
N LYS A 1 -31.30 12.41 32.69
CA LYS A 1 -31.54 13.43 31.64
C LYS A 1 -30.70 13.12 30.42
N ILE A 2 -31.16 13.50 29.22
CA ILE A 2 -30.44 13.41 27.95
C ILE A 2 -30.26 14.84 27.45
N TYR A 3 -29.04 15.18 27.00
CA TYR A 3 -28.71 16.51 26.49
C TYR A 3 -28.16 16.41 25.07
N LEU A 4 -28.61 17.28 24.18
CA LEU A 4 -28.05 17.41 22.83
C LEU A 4 -26.88 18.39 22.85
N THR A 5 -25.68 17.90 22.58
CA THR A 5 -24.47 18.74 22.53
C THR A 5 -23.42 18.16 21.61
N ASN A 6 -22.55 19.01 21.02
CA ASN A 6 -21.37 18.52 20.29
C ASN A 6 -20.29 18.12 21.33
N SER A 7 -20.03 16.83 21.43
CA SER A 7 -19.03 16.31 22.37
C SER A 7 -17.60 16.78 22.06
N LEU A 8 -17.30 17.09 20.79
CA LEU A 8 -15.96 17.51 20.35
C LEU A 8 -15.70 19.01 20.46
N GLU A 9 -16.62 19.74 21.09
CA GLU A 9 -16.47 21.16 21.44
C GLU A 9 -16.29 21.33 22.94
N GLU A 10 -15.51 22.32 23.32
CA GLU A 10 -15.40 22.76 24.70
C GLU A 10 -16.73 23.33 25.20
N TYR A 11 -16.88 23.50 26.50
CA TYR A 11 -18.02 24.23 27.04
C TYR A 11 -17.99 25.72 26.60
N HIS A 12 -19.15 26.30 26.39
CA HIS A 12 -19.32 27.73 26.14
C HIS A 12 -19.76 28.46 27.40
N PRO A 13 -19.48 29.76 27.55
CA PRO A 13 -20.08 30.57 28.60
C PRO A 13 -21.59 30.51 28.57
N ASP A 14 -22.24 30.57 29.72
CA ASP A 14 -23.68 30.54 29.84
C ASP A 14 -24.32 31.68 29.03
N THR A 15 -25.20 31.34 28.11
CA THR A 15 -25.90 32.29 27.25
C THR A 15 -27.34 32.44 27.70
N GLY A 16 -27.73 33.67 28.06
CA GLY A 16 -29.12 34.03 28.28
C GLY A 16 -29.70 34.67 26.99
N THR A 17 -30.62 33.97 26.32
CA THR A 17 -31.41 34.57 25.25
C THR A 17 -32.85 34.72 25.69
N LEU A 18 -33.42 35.92 25.52
CA LEU A 18 -34.79 36.26 25.94
C LEU A 18 -35.89 35.46 25.25
N PHE A 19 -35.62 34.80 24.10
CA PHE A 19 -36.60 34.14 23.26
C PHE A 19 -36.51 32.62 23.15
N ALA A 20 -35.52 31.97 23.77
CA ALA A 20 -35.33 30.50 23.71
C ALA A 20 -34.87 29.93 25.05
N ASN A 21 -35.58 30.29 26.13
CA ASN A 21 -35.18 29.90 27.50
C ASN A 21 -34.95 28.40 27.72
N TRP A 22 -35.71 27.52 27.09
CA TRP A 22 -35.56 26.08 27.27
C TRP A 22 -34.31 25.53 26.54
N LEU A 23 -34.01 25.99 25.33
CA LEU A 23 -32.80 25.63 24.58
C LEU A 23 -31.55 26.16 25.29
N SER A 24 -31.62 27.39 25.83
CA SER A 24 -30.55 27.98 26.62
C SER A 24 -30.33 27.22 27.92
N ALA A 25 -31.41 26.77 28.60
CA ALA A 25 -31.33 26.00 29.82
C ALA A 25 -30.69 24.62 29.59
N GLU A 26 -31.07 23.91 28.53
CA GLU A 26 -30.48 22.62 28.16
C GLU A 26 -29.00 22.78 27.77
N ALA A 27 -28.66 23.78 26.97
CA ALA A 27 -27.27 24.09 26.58
C ALA A 27 -26.40 24.44 27.81
N ASN A 28 -26.94 25.22 28.74
CA ASN A 28 -26.24 25.59 29.97
C ASN A 28 -26.05 24.39 30.91
N GLU A 29 -27.03 23.50 31.04
CA GLU A 29 -26.88 22.24 31.77
C GLU A 29 -25.82 21.34 31.12
N ALA A 30 -25.82 21.20 29.79
CA ALA A 30 -24.80 20.45 29.06
C ALA A 30 -23.39 21.05 29.26
N ASN A 31 -23.28 22.39 29.23
CA ASN A 31 -22.02 23.10 29.51
C ASN A 31 -21.55 22.91 30.96
N HIS A 32 -22.46 22.95 31.94
CA HIS A 32 -22.16 22.65 33.32
C HIS A 32 -21.59 21.24 33.51
N ILE A 33 -22.17 20.23 32.82
CA ILE A 33 -21.66 18.87 32.85
C ILE A 33 -20.23 18.82 32.28
N LYS A 34 -19.99 19.44 31.14
CA LYS A 34 -18.65 19.47 30.53
C LYS A 34 -17.61 20.18 31.42
N ARG A 35 -17.99 21.24 32.10
CA ARG A 35 -17.09 22.08 32.90
C ARG A 35 -16.87 21.50 34.30
N ASP A 36 -17.93 21.14 35.01
CA ASP A 36 -17.92 21.02 36.46
C ASP A 36 -18.26 19.59 36.96
N THR A 37 -18.94 18.74 36.14
CA THR A 37 -19.37 17.44 36.62
C THR A 37 -18.26 16.41 36.49
N PRO A 38 -17.94 15.63 37.54
CA PRO A 38 -17.01 14.50 37.43
C PRO A 38 -17.57 13.42 36.47
N VAL A 39 -16.84 13.13 35.40
CA VAL A 39 -17.21 12.07 34.45
C VAL A 39 -16.38 10.84 34.74
N MET A 40 -17.01 9.81 35.32
CA MET A 40 -16.36 8.56 35.70
C MET A 40 -16.49 7.47 34.62
N VAL A 41 -17.52 7.56 33.79
CA VAL A 41 -17.79 6.56 32.74
C VAL A 41 -18.10 7.28 31.42
N VAL A 42 -17.38 6.92 30.39
CA VAL A 42 -17.65 7.36 29.01
C VAL A 42 -17.86 6.10 28.17
N VAL A 43 -19.03 5.96 27.59
CA VAL A 43 -19.37 4.78 26.77
C VAL A 43 -20.07 5.23 25.50
N GLY A 44 -19.79 4.55 24.37
CA GLY A 44 -20.46 4.89 23.10
C GLY A 44 -19.92 4.16 21.88
N ASN A 45 -20.54 4.53 20.75
CA ASN A 45 -20.15 4.12 19.41
C ASN A 45 -19.90 5.40 18.59
N PRO A 46 -18.67 5.94 18.59
CA PRO A 46 -18.37 7.18 17.88
C PRO A 46 -18.47 6.99 16.35
N PRO A 47 -18.75 8.07 15.59
CA PRO A 47 -18.88 8.01 14.14
C PRO A 47 -17.57 7.60 13.46
N TYR A 48 -17.69 6.93 12.30
CA TYR A 48 -16.59 6.37 11.50
C TYR A 48 -16.18 7.31 10.33
N ALA A 49 -16.27 8.61 10.50
CA ALA A 49 -15.91 9.58 9.45
C ALA A 49 -14.40 9.68 9.28
N VAL A 50 -13.90 9.33 8.10
CA VAL A 50 -12.46 9.36 7.74
C VAL A 50 -11.91 10.78 7.66
N SER A 51 -12.74 11.77 7.38
CA SER A 51 -12.37 13.19 7.32
C SER A 51 -13.34 14.00 8.16
N SER A 52 -12.95 14.23 9.40
CA SER A 52 -13.75 14.96 10.37
C SER A 52 -14.00 16.41 9.95
N THR A 53 -15.22 16.86 10.13
CA THR A 53 -15.60 18.29 10.06
C THR A 53 -15.35 19.01 11.39
N ASN A 54 -15.13 18.28 12.48
CA ASN A 54 -14.85 18.80 13.82
C ASN A 54 -13.40 19.31 13.91
N LYS A 55 -13.20 20.59 13.60
CA LYS A 55 -11.88 21.26 13.54
C LYS A 55 -11.74 22.41 14.53
N GLY A 56 -12.56 22.44 15.57
CA GLY A 56 -12.46 23.43 16.65
C GLY A 56 -11.10 23.40 17.34
N ALA A 57 -10.62 24.57 17.80
CA ALA A 57 -9.29 24.72 18.39
C ALA A 57 -9.08 23.80 19.60
N TRP A 58 -10.09 23.63 20.43
CA TRP A 58 -10.02 22.80 21.64
C TRP A 58 -9.69 21.33 21.32
N ILE A 59 -10.45 20.69 20.44
CA ILE A 59 -10.20 19.29 20.08
C ILE A 59 -8.89 19.11 19.31
N GLN A 60 -8.49 20.09 18.48
CA GLN A 60 -7.21 20.06 17.80
C GLN A 60 -6.04 20.15 18.79
N ASN A 61 -6.14 20.97 19.84
CA ASN A 61 -5.16 21.04 20.91
C ASN A 61 -5.05 19.71 21.68
N LEU A 62 -6.18 19.05 21.96
CA LEU A 62 -6.18 17.74 22.60
C LEU A 62 -5.51 16.66 21.73
N ILE A 63 -5.79 16.65 20.43
CA ILE A 63 -5.19 15.69 19.48
C ILE A 63 -3.69 15.95 19.28
N ALA A 64 -3.19 17.17 19.52
CA ALA A 64 -1.77 17.48 19.40
C ALA A 64 -0.89 16.54 20.24
N ASP A 65 -1.38 16.07 21.40
CA ASP A 65 -0.67 15.08 22.23
C ASP A 65 -0.40 13.76 21.48
N TYR A 66 -1.34 13.31 20.64
CA TYR A 66 -1.18 12.10 19.86
C TYR A 66 -0.24 12.27 18.65
N LYS A 67 0.01 13.51 18.23
CA LYS A 67 0.89 13.87 17.11
C LYS A 67 2.32 14.16 17.55
N LYS A 68 2.54 14.40 18.83
CA LYS A 68 3.85 14.74 19.38
C LYS A 68 4.83 13.59 19.18
N ASP A 69 6.05 13.89 18.73
CA ASP A 69 7.15 12.94 18.52
C ASP A 69 6.91 11.87 17.44
N LEU A 70 5.92 12.06 16.55
CA LEU A 70 5.64 11.11 15.48
C LEU A 70 6.66 11.15 14.34
N ASN A 71 7.29 12.31 14.09
CA ASN A 71 8.26 12.54 13.01
C ASN A 71 7.78 12.07 11.61
N GLU A 72 6.48 12.21 11.34
CA GLU A 72 5.86 11.81 10.08
C GLU A 72 5.48 13.04 9.24
N LYS A 73 5.76 13.00 7.93
CA LYS A 73 5.42 14.10 7.00
C LYS A 73 3.91 14.30 6.80
N LYS A 74 3.12 13.21 6.90
CA LYS A 74 1.66 13.24 6.79
C LYS A 74 1.07 12.60 8.03
N LEU A 75 0.45 13.41 8.87
CA LEU A 75 -0.24 12.98 10.08
C LEU A 75 -1.74 12.95 9.80
N ASN A 76 -2.27 11.78 9.52
CA ASN A 76 -3.72 11.60 9.37
C ASN A 76 -4.32 11.00 10.65
N LEU A 77 -4.34 11.82 11.72
CA LEU A 77 -5.00 11.53 12.99
C LEU A 77 -6.22 12.44 13.16
N ASP A 78 -6.97 12.68 12.05
CA ASP A 78 -8.09 13.61 12.02
C ASP A 78 -9.46 12.89 11.96
N ASP A 79 -9.47 11.57 12.09
CA ASP A 79 -10.70 10.78 12.11
C ASP A 79 -11.49 11.05 13.40
N ASP A 80 -12.81 11.09 13.30
CA ASP A 80 -13.69 11.39 14.44
C ASP A 80 -13.50 10.41 15.60
N TYR A 81 -13.37 9.10 15.33
CA TYR A 81 -13.20 8.11 16.40
C TYR A 81 -11.94 8.37 17.25
N ILE A 82 -10.85 8.87 16.66
CA ILE A 82 -9.62 9.24 17.37
C ILE A 82 -9.89 10.42 18.30
N LYS A 83 -10.63 11.42 17.80
CA LYS A 83 -11.04 12.59 18.59
C LYS A 83 -11.94 12.19 19.76
N PHE A 84 -12.87 11.27 19.52
CA PHE A 84 -13.72 10.76 20.60
C PHE A 84 -12.95 9.96 21.64
N ILE A 85 -11.98 9.13 21.25
CA ILE A 85 -11.10 8.43 22.22
C ILE A 85 -10.32 9.48 23.03
N ARG A 86 -9.77 10.52 22.40
CA ARG A 86 -9.04 11.58 23.09
C ARG A 86 -9.95 12.41 24.01
N TYR A 87 -11.17 12.67 23.56
CA TYR A 87 -12.22 13.31 24.35
C TYR A 87 -12.52 12.49 25.63
N GLY A 88 -12.82 11.22 25.50
CA GLY A 88 -13.08 10.35 26.64
C GLY A 88 -11.88 10.27 27.59
N GLN A 89 -10.65 10.10 27.05
CA GLN A 89 -9.43 10.14 27.83
C GLN A 89 -9.31 11.44 28.62
N HIS A 90 -9.58 12.61 28.01
CA HIS A 90 -9.51 13.90 28.67
C HIS A 90 -10.38 13.98 29.93
N TYR A 91 -11.63 13.52 29.84
CA TYR A 91 -12.54 13.55 30.98
C TYR A 91 -12.15 12.56 32.08
N ILE A 92 -11.72 11.36 31.72
CA ILE A 92 -11.22 10.38 32.69
C ILE A 92 -9.92 10.87 33.34
N ASP A 93 -9.02 11.52 32.58
CA ASP A 93 -7.80 12.11 33.13
C ASP A 93 -8.11 13.27 34.07
N LYS A 94 -9.07 14.12 33.71
CA LYS A 94 -9.54 15.25 34.55
C LYS A 94 -10.16 14.76 35.84
N ASN A 95 -10.91 13.66 35.81
CA ASN A 95 -11.53 13.05 37.00
C ASN A 95 -10.53 12.26 37.85
N GLY A 96 -9.41 11.81 37.26
CA GLY A 96 -8.38 11.01 37.92
C GLY A 96 -8.58 9.52 37.89
N CYS A 97 -9.83 9.02 37.84
CA CYS A 97 -10.18 7.60 37.68
C CYS A 97 -11.47 7.44 36.87
N GLY A 98 -11.68 6.26 36.31
CA GLY A 98 -12.90 5.94 35.56
C GLY A 98 -12.68 4.95 34.43
N ILE A 99 -13.72 4.80 33.60
CA ILE A 99 -13.77 3.84 32.51
C ILE A 99 -14.18 4.57 31.22
N LEU A 100 -13.40 4.33 30.16
CA LEU A 100 -13.75 4.70 28.79
C LEU A 100 -14.01 3.40 27.99
N ALA A 101 -15.19 3.23 27.44
CA ALA A 101 -15.56 2.04 26.67
C ALA A 101 -16.19 2.41 25.34
N TYR A 102 -15.47 2.13 24.24
CA TYR A 102 -15.94 2.42 22.88
C TYR A 102 -15.86 1.20 21.99
N ILE A 103 -16.87 1.04 21.13
CA ILE A 103 -16.71 0.29 19.89
C ILE A 103 -16.28 1.29 18.81
N SER A 104 -15.17 1.05 18.13
CA SER A 104 -14.58 2.02 17.19
C SER A 104 -13.81 1.32 16.07
N ASN A 105 -13.43 2.09 15.06
CA ASN A 105 -12.48 1.63 14.03
C ASN A 105 -11.23 1.05 14.71
N ASN A 106 -10.82 -0.16 14.29
CA ASN A 106 -9.68 -0.88 14.87
C ASN A 106 -8.31 -0.42 14.34
N SER A 107 -8.25 0.52 13.38
CA SER A 107 -6.96 0.93 12.79
C SER A 107 -5.95 1.49 13.79
N PHE A 108 -6.38 1.96 14.96
CA PHE A 108 -5.44 2.48 15.97
C PHE A 108 -4.72 1.38 16.75
N ILE A 109 -5.26 0.14 16.81
CA ILE A 109 -4.66 -0.93 17.62
C ILE A 109 -3.31 -1.41 17.05
N ASP A 110 -3.11 -1.29 15.71
CA ASP A 110 -1.88 -1.73 15.04
C ASP A 110 -1.30 -0.72 14.03
N GLY A 111 -2.05 0.33 13.68
CA GLY A 111 -1.59 1.33 12.72
C GLY A 111 -0.33 2.07 13.16
N ILE A 112 0.65 2.23 12.27
CA ILE A 112 1.97 2.82 12.57
C ILE A 112 1.86 4.29 12.99
N THR A 113 1.00 5.05 12.30
CA THR A 113 0.77 6.47 12.62
C THR A 113 0.10 6.70 13.96
N HIS A 114 -0.45 5.64 14.57
CA HIS A 114 -1.13 5.68 15.87
C HIS A 114 -0.22 5.30 17.04
N ARG A 115 1.09 5.07 16.83
CA ARG A 115 2.01 4.63 17.90
C ARG A 115 2.07 5.58 19.08
N GLN A 116 2.07 6.90 18.85
CA GLN A 116 2.06 7.88 19.95
C GLN A 116 0.69 7.96 20.64
N MET A 117 -0.41 7.80 19.91
CA MET A 117 -1.73 7.64 20.52
C MET A 117 -1.75 6.45 21.47
N ARG A 118 -1.29 5.26 21.03
CA ARG A 118 -1.20 4.06 21.89
C ARG A 118 -0.32 4.30 23.12
N ARG A 119 0.85 4.93 22.94
CA ARG A 119 1.72 5.30 24.04
C ARG A 119 1.00 6.18 25.06
N ARG A 120 0.30 7.26 24.63
CA ARG A 120 -0.45 8.14 25.52
C ARG A 120 -1.60 7.43 26.24
N LEU A 121 -2.26 6.49 25.58
CA LEU A 121 -3.27 5.65 26.22
C LEU A 121 -2.66 4.76 27.30
N LEU A 122 -1.49 4.15 27.05
CA LEU A 122 -0.76 3.37 28.06
C LEU A 122 -0.25 4.20 29.23
N GLU A 123 0.16 5.45 28.99
CA GLU A 123 0.56 6.40 30.04
C GLU A 123 -0.63 6.78 30.93
N SER A 124 -1.83 6.91 30.35
CA SER A 124 -3.04 7.35 31.03
C SER A 124 -3.77 6.23 31.79
N PHE A 125 -4.00 5.09 31.14
CA PHE A 125 -4.82 4.01 31.67
C PHE A 125 -4.00 2.89 32.31
N ASP A 126 -4.57 2.18 33.28
CA ASP A 126 -3.92 1.09 34.00
C ASP A 126 -4.12 -0.24 33.28
N LYS A 127 -5.34 -0.48 32.77
CA LYS A 127 -5.70 -1.67 32.01
C LYS A 127 -6.48 -1.27 30.75
N ILE A 128 -6.16 -1.91 29.67
CA ILE A 128 -6.82 -1.74 28.38
C ILE A 128 -7.21 -3.12 27.87
N TYR A 129 -8.51 -3.33 27.66
CA TYR A 129 -9.05 -4.55 27.06
C TYR A 129 -9.47 -4.25 25.63
N VAL A 130 -9.03 -5.07 24.68
CA VAL A 130 -9.33 -4.93 23.26
C VAL A 130 -9.90 -6.23 22.74
N VAL A 131 -11.16 -6.22 22.33
CA VAL A 131 -11.75 -7.29 21.50
C VAL A 131 -11.69 -6.82 20.05
N ASP A 132 -10.76 -7.38 19.28
CA ASP A 132 -10.68 -7.11 17.85
C ASP A 132 -11.71 -7.94 17.11
N LEU A 133 -12.71 -7.27 16.55
CA LEU A 133 -13.82 -7.87 15.82
C LEU A 133 -13.53 -8.00 14.32
N HIS A 134 -12.37 -7.54 13.86
CA HIS A 134 -11.97 -7.63 12.45
C HIS A 134 -13.02 -7.08 11.45
N GLY A 135 -13.26 -7.77 10.35
CA GLY A 135 -14.28 -7.43 9.36
C GLY A 135 -13.90 -6.31 8.40
N ASN A 136 -12.60 -6.12 8.15
CA ASN A 136 -12.12 -5.07 7.24
C ASN A 136 -12.27 -5.48 5.77
N ALA A 137 -13.41 -5.10 5.15
CA ALA A 137 -13.70 -5.41 3.75
C ALA A 137 -12.74 -4.71 2.76
N LYS A 138 -12.07 -3.62 3.16
CA LYS A 138 -11.11 -2.92 2.28
C LYS A 138 -9.87 -3.74 1.98
N ILE A 139 -9.45 -4.60 2.92
CA ILE A 139 -8.30 -5.49 2.77
C ILE A 139 -8.72 -6.93 2.50
N GLN A 140 -10.03 -7.16 2.27
CA GLN A 140 -10.60 -8.49 2.05
C GLN A 140 -10.17 -9.48 3.13
N GLU A 141 -10.39 -9.09 4.39
CA GLU A 141 -9.95 -9.85 5.54
C GLU A 141 -10.57 -11.25 5.55
N ILE A 142 -9.74 -12.25 5.83
CA ILE A 142 -10.12 -13.67 5.88
C ILE A 142 -9.82 -14.27 7.25
N CYS A 143 -10.59 -15.25 7.63
CA CYS A 143 -10.35 -16.06 8.83
C CYS A 143 -9.15 -17.01 8.64
N SER A 144 -8.69 -17.60 9.72
CA SER A 144 -7.59 -18.58 9.70
C SER A 144 -7.90 -19.85 8.88
N ASP A 145 -9.17 -20.16 8.65
CA ASP A 145 -9.64 -21.26 7.81
C ASP A 145 -9.82 -20.89 6.34
N GLY A 146 -9.46 -19.64 5.94
CA GLY A 146 -9.62 -19.13 4.59
C GLY A 146 -11.00 -18.58 4.25
N SER A 147 -11.99 -18.68 5.12
CA SER A 147 -13.30 -18.09 4.91
C SER A 147 -13.27 -16.56 5.06
N VAL A 148 -14.26 -15.89 4.43
CA VAL A 148 -14.37 -14.43 4.55
C VAL A 148 -14.77 -14.01 5.95
N ASP A 149 -14.01 -13.12 6.56
CA ASP A 149 -14.35 -12.51 7.84
C ASP A 149 -15.39 -11.40 7.66
N GLN A 150 -16.51 -11.48 8.36
CA GLN A 150 -17.61 -10.54 8.20
C GLN A 150 -17.58 -9.44 9.26
N ASN A 151 -17.81 -8.20 8.81
CA ASN A 151 -17.97 -7.08 9.73
C ASN A 151 -19.28 -7.20 10.55
N VAL A 152 -19.23 -6.81 11.81
CA VAL A 152 -20.43 -6.75 12.68
C VAL A 152 -21.38 -5.61 12.29
N PHE A 153 -20.91 -4.62 11.52
CA PHE A 153 -21.70 -3.52 10.96
C PHE A 153 -21.66 -3.54 9.43
N ASP A 154 -22.55 -2.78 8.79
CA ASP A 154 -22.56 -2.59 7.33
C ASP A 154 -21.58 -1.47 6.90
N ILE A 155 -20.32 -1.63 7.31
CA ILE A 155 -19.22 -0.72 6.99
C ILE A 155 -18.00 -1.48 6.47
N MET A 156 -17.09 -0.77 5.81
CA MET A 156 -15.90 -1.38 5.21
C MET A 156 -14.68 -1.44 6.14
N GLN A 157 -14.69 -0.69 7.24
CA GLN A 157 -13.59 -0.61 8.20
C GLN A 157 -13.75 -1.71 9.26
N GLY A 158 -12.67 -2.37 9.63
CA GLY A 158 -12.64 -3.24 10.78
C GLY A 158 -12.93 -2.49 12.08
N VAL A 159 -13.50 -3.18 13.06
CA VAL A 159 -13.90 -2.58 14.34
C VAL A 159 -13.34 -3.36 15.52
N SER A 160 -13.20 -2.67 16.66
CA SER A 160 -12.84 -3.26 17.94
C SER A 160 -13.65 -2.67 19.09
N ILE A 161 -13.94 -3.50 20.10
CA ILE A 161 -14.45 -3.04 21.39
C ILE A 161 -13.26 -2.77 22.27
N ASN A 162 -13.20 -1.57 22.84
CA ASN A 162 -12.06 -1.10 23.61
C ASN A 162 -12.53 -0.60 24.96
N ILE A 163 -11.99 -1.15 26.05
CA ILE A 163 -12.32 -0.76 27.42
C ILE A 163 -11.01 -0.31 28.10
N PHE A 164 -10.96 0.96 28.41
CA PHE A 164 -9.82 1.59 29.07
C PHE A 164 -10.18 1.89 30.52
N ILE A 165 -9.41 1.38 31.46
CA ILE A 165 -9.67 1.49 32.90
C ILE A 165 -8.53 2.27 33.54
N LYS A 166 -8.89 3.36 34.21
CA LYS A 166 -7.97 4.17 35.03
C LYS A 166 -8.34 4.06 36.49
N THR A 167 -7.39 3.63 37.29
CA THR A 167 -7.49 3.59 38.74
C THR A 167 -6.43 4.52 39.35
N LEU A 168 -6.36 4.60 40.65
CA LEU A 168 -5.31 5.35 41.35
C LEU A 168 -4.10 4.46 41.71
N LEU A 169 -4.03 3.23 41.21
CA LEU A 169 -3.04 2.25 41.67
C LEU A 169 -1.76 2.25 40.82
N LYS A 170 -1.82 2.65 39.55
CA LYS A 170 -0.66 2.65 38.64
C LYS A 170 0.28 3.82 38.95
N LYS A 171 1.59 3.56 39.04
CA LYS A 171 2.59 4.63 39.15
C LYS A 171 2.68 5.41 37.84
N LYS A 172 2.95 6.72 37.93
CA LYS A 172 3.06 7.60 36.74
C LYS A 172 4.14 7.19 35.74
N THR A 173 5.16 6.47 36.19
CA THR A 173 6.28 5.98 35.39
C THR A 173 6.01 4.63 34.70
N GLU A 174 4.91 3.98 35.05
CA GLU A 174 4.54 2.67 34.50
C GLU A 174 3.57 2.82 33.34
N LEU A 175 3.71 1.96 32.34
CA LEU A 175 2.74 1.83 31.25
C LEU A 175 1.62 0.89 31.66
N GLY A 176 0.42 1.14 31.16
CA GLY A 176 -0.74 0.29 31.34
C GLY A 176 -0.56 -1.08 30.71
N GLN A 177 -1.37 -2.03 31.16
CA GLN A 177 -1.39 -3.41 30.66
C GLN A 177 -2.47 -3.54 29.59
N VAL A 178 -2.15 -4.20 28.47
CA VAL A 178 -3.09 -4.49 27.40
C VAL A 178 -3.46 -5.97 27.40
N PHE A 179 -4.74 -6.22 27.30
CA PHE A 179 -5.35 -7.54 27.17
C PHE A 179 -6.12 -7.59 25.86
N HIS A 180 -5.75 -8.49 24.98
CA HIS A 180 -6.28 -8.60 23.63
C HIS A 180 -7.05 -9.91 23.45
N HIS A 181 -8.11 -9.86 22.68
CA HIS A 181 -8.85 -11.04 22.20
C HIS A 181 -9.24 -10.81 20.74
N SER A 182 -8.98 -11.80 19.89
CA SER A 182 -9.32 -11.78 18.47
C SER A 182 -10.58 -12.61 18.23
N LEU A 183 -11.59 -12.02 17.60
CA LEU A 183 -12.86 -12.67 17.27
C LEU A 183 -13.14 -12.55 15.78
N GLN A 184 -12.86 -13.63 15.04
CA GLN A 184 -13.07 -13.75 13.60
C GLN A 184 -14.27 -14.66 13.29
N GLY A 185 -14.87 -14.50 12.12
CA GLY A 185 -15.93 -15.35 11.61
C GLY A 185 -17.11 -14.60 10.99
N LYS A 186 -18.21 -15.32 10.86
CA LYS A 186 -19.48 -14.75 10.39
C LYS A 186 -20.07 -13.78 11.42
N ARG A 187 -20.86 -12.81 10.97
CA ARG A 187 -21.49 -11.77 11.82
C ARG A 187 -22.30 -12.36 12.95
N GLU A 188 -23.16 -13.34 12.65
CA GLU A 188 -24.02 -14.00 13.63
C GLU A 188 -23.19 -14.70 14.72
N PHE A 189 -22.14 -15.40 14.32
CA PHE A 189 -21.23 -16.04 15.27
C PHE A 189 -20.59 -15.02 16.23
N LYS A 190 -20.16 -13.86 15.70
CA LYS A 190 -19.60 -12.80 16.55
C LYS A 190 -20.64 -12.25 17.53
N TYR A 191 -21.89 -12.07 17.10
CA TYR A 191 -22.96 -11.63 17.98
C TYR A 191 -23.26 -12.66 19.07
N ASP A 192 -23.32 -13.94 18.75
CA ASP A 192 -23.57 -15.00 19.72
C ASP A 192 -22.45 -15.05 20.77
N GLN A 193 -21.20 -14.95 20.34
CA GLN A 193 -20.05 -14.89 21.25
C GLN A 193 -20.10 -13.67 22.17
N LEU A 194 -20.39 -12.50 21.64
CA LEU A 194 -20.48 -11.26 22.43
C LEU A 194 -21.67 -11.27 23.42
N ASN A 195 -22.79 -11.87 23.05
CA ASN A 195 -23.97 -11.96 23.91
C ASN A 195 -23.80 -12.97 25.05
N THR A 196 -22.96 -13.99 24.84
CA THR A 196 -22.76 -15.07 25.83
C THR A 196 -21.51 -14.91 26.66
N SER A 197 -20.60 -13.97 26.26
CA SER A 197 -19.30 -13.77 26.91
C SER A 197 -19.28 -12.46 27.71
N GLY A 198 -18.66 -12.50 28.88
CA GLY A 198 -18.32 -11.32 29.66
C GLY A 198 -16.81 -11.15 29.79
N ILE A 199 -16.38 -10.04 30.37
CA ILE A 199 -14.94 -9.73 30.57
C ILE A 199 -14.19 -10.86 31.31
N GLU A 200 -14.86 -11.58 32.19
CA GLU A 200 -14.29 -12.66 33.00
C GLU A 200 -14.24 -14.00 32.24
N SER A 201 -15.09 -14.20 31.24
CA SER A 201 -15.18 -15.45 30.48
C SER A 201 -14.34 -15.45 29.18
N ILE A 202 -13.91 -14.26 28.73
CA ILE A 202 -13.05 -14.13 27.55
C ILE A 202 -11.62 -14.58 27.89
N ASN A 203 -11.05 -15.40 27.03
CA ASN A 203 -9.63 -15.77 27.14
C ASN A 203 -8.76 -14.61 26.63
N TRP A 204 -8.24 -13.83 27.56
CA TRP A 204 -7.42 -12.67 27.28
C TRP A 204 -5.95 -13.02 27.09
N GLU A 205 -5.37 -12.56 26.01
CA GLU A 205 -3.93 -12.56 25.81
C GLU A 205 -3.33 -11.25 26.34
N LYS A 206 -2.43 -11.35 27.32
CA LYS A 206 -1.70 -10.19 27.84
C LYS A 206 -0.55 -9.84 26.92
N LEU A 207 -0.57 -8.64 26.35
CA LEU A 207 0.41 -8.16 25.39
C LEU A 207 1.60 -7.44 26.04
N LYS A 208 2.78 -7.58 25.43
CA LYS A 208 3.96 -6.79 25.73
C LYS A 208 4.06 -5.61 24.77
N CYS A 209 3.53 -4.46 25.16
CA CYS A 209 3.53 -3.24 24.35
C CYS A 209 4.84 -2.47 24.52
N THR A 210 5.75 -2.56 23.54
CA THR A 210 7.08 -1.93 23.59
C THR A 210 7.26 -0.88 22.49
N ASP A 211 8.23 0.02 22.72
CA ASP A 211 8.73 0.94 21.68
C ASP A 211 9.18 0.16 20.43
N PRO A 212 9.05 0.71 19.22
CA PRO A 212 8.45 2.01 18.88
C PRO A 212 6.93 1.93 18.58
N GLY A 213 6.37 0.73 18.50
CA GLY A 213 5.02 0.53 18.00
C GLY A 213 3.93 0.59 19.05
N TYR A 214 4.19 0.15 20.28
CA TYR A 214 3.20 0.00 21.36
C TYR A 214 1.91 -0.72 20.92
N PHE A 215 2.02 -1.76 20.10
CA PHE A 215 0.89 -2.44 19.47
C PHE A 215 -0.09 -3.04 20.49
N PHE A 216 -1.38 -2.91 20.20
CA PHE A 216 -2.48 -3.50 20.96
C PHE A 216 -3.00 -4.79 20.32
N VAL A 217 -2.20 -5.41 19.49
CA VAL A 217 -2.38 -6.73 18.88
C VAL A 217 -1.12 -7.54 19.08
N GLN A 218 -1.25 -8.86 19.03
CA GLN A 218 -0.08 -9.73 19.09
C GLN A 218 0.80 -9.51 17.87
N LYS A 219 2.10 -9.34 18.11
CA LYS A 219 3.13 -9.23 17.08
C LYS A 219 4.33 -10.12 17.44
N ASP A 220 4.80 -10.93 16.52
CA ASP A 220 6.02 -11.69 16.72
C ASP A 220 7.24 -10.85 16.32
N PHE A 221 7.91 -10.30 17.32
CA PHE A 221 9.11 -9.49 17.16
C PHE A 221 10.39 -10.19 17.62
N LYS A 222 10.40 -11.53 17.72
CA LYS A 222 11.59 -12.27 18.16
C LYS A 222 12.85 -11.97 17.33
N GLU A 223 12.68 -11.70 16.04
CA GLU A 223 13.78 -11.43 15.12
C GLU A 223 14.11 -9.93 14.96
N ILE A 224 13.56 -9.04 15.80
CA ILE A 224 13.69 -7.58 15.62
C ILE A 224 15.16 -7.15 15.66
N GLU A 225 15.94 -7.63 16.64
CA GLU A 225 17.34 -7.26 16.80
C GLU A 225 18.16 -7.61 15.55
N LYS A 226 17.91 -8.78 14.96
CA LYS A 226 18.56 -9.20 13.72
C LYS A 226 18.08 -8.37 12.53
N TYR A 227 16.77 -8.15 12.41
CA TYR A 227 16.20 -7.39 11.31
C TYR A 227 16.70 -5.93 11.30
N GLU A 228 16.93 -5.34 12.47
CA GLU A 228 17.46 -3.98 12.59
C GLU A 228 18.91 -3.84 12.13
N THR A 229 19.68 -4.92 12.10
CA THR A 229 21.04 -4.91 11.52
C THR A 229 21.07 -4.82 10.00
N PHE A 230 19.94 -5.01 9.34
CA PHE A 230 19.80 -4.95 7.88
C PHE A 230 19.69 -3.52 7.40
N PHE A 231 20.14 -3.22 6.19
CA PHE A 231 19.96 -1.89 5.62
C PHE A 231 18.53 -1.70 5.11
N ARG A 232 17.98 -0.51 5.27
CA ARG A 232 16.67 -0.16 4.71
C ARG A 232 16.78 0.01 3.21
N LEU A 233 15.88 -0.61 2.46
CA LEU A 233 15.86 -0.48 1.00
C LEU A 233 15.68 0.98 0.54
N HIS A 234 14.87 1.75 1.27
CA HIS A 234 14.70 3.18 0.97
C HIS A 234 15.99 4.00 1.10
N ASP A 235 16.85 3.68 2.07
CA ASP A 235 18.07 4.42 2.36
C ASP A 235 19.21 4.07 1.37
N LEU A 236 19.05 2.97 0.63
CA LEU A 236 20.00 2.59 -0.41
C LEU A 236 19.94 3.51 -1.61
N PHE A 237 18.79 4.11 -1.91
CA PHE A 237 18.61 4.94 -3.09
C PHE A 237 18.62 6.43 -2.75
N LEU A 238 19.43 7.22 -3.46
CA LEU A 238 19.51 8.67 -3.32
C LEU A 238 18.21 9.36 -3.78
N ILE A 239 17.59 8.81 -4.83
CA ILE A 239 16.30 9.25 -5.36
C ILE A 239 15.33 8.09 -5.33
N SER A 240 14.28 8.21 -4.53
CA SER A 240 13.13 7.31 -4.49
C SER A 240 11.87 8.05 -4.11
N GLY A 241 10.71 7.46 -4.33
CA GLY A 241 9.44 8.04 -3.89
C GLY A 241 8.22 7.44 -4.60
N PRO A 242 7.02 7.95 -4.32
CA PRO A 242 5.77 7.40 -4.86
C PRO A 242 5.72 7.40 -6.39
N GLY A 243 4.97 6.46 -6.97
CA GLY A 243 4.63 6.42 -8.38
C GLY A 243 3.94 7.68 -8.88
N CYS A 244 3.73 7.76 -10.17
CA CYS A 244 3.03 8.86 -10.82
C CYS A 244 1.52 8.79 -10.48
N LYS A 245 0.89 9.93 -10.18
CA LYS A 245 -0.53 10.02 -9.86
C LYS A 245 -1.22 10.90 -10.89
N THR A 246 -2.11 10.31 -11.68
CA THR A 246 -2.79 10.99 -12.78
C THR A 246 -3.94 11.90 -12.32
N GLU A 247 -4.64 11.54 -11.25
CA GLU A 247 -5.91 12.11 -10.74
C GLU A 247 -7.11 11.82 -11.67
N ARG A 248 -6.89 11.38 -12.90
CA ARG A 248 -7.92 11.07 -13.90
C ARG A 248 -7.48 9.90 -14.79
N ASP A 249 -7.36 8.70 -14.21
CA ASP A 249 -6.86 7.50 -14.91
C ASP A 249 -7.58 7.25 -16.23
N GLY A 250 -8.92 7.25 -16.23
CA GLY A 250 -9.71 7.01 -17.43
C GLY A 250 -9.47 8.00 -18.58
N LEU A 251 -8.95 9.21 -18.26
CA LEU A 251 -8.57 10.22 -19.24
C LEU A 251 -7.11 10.07 -19.68
N ASN A 252 -6.20 9.95 -18.70
CA ASN A 252 -4.77 10.10 -18.88
C ASN A 252 -4.06 8.80 -19.29
N ILE A 253 -4.65 7.65 -18.99
CA ILE A 253 -4.06 6.33 -19.27
C ILE A 253 -4.89 5.63 -20.33
N LYS A 254 -4.23 5.25 -21.43
CA LYS A 254 -4.89 4.59 -22.57
C LYS A 254 -4.15 3.32 -22.96
N PHE A 255 -4.87 2.40 -23.60
CA PHE A 255 -4.30 1.14 -24.05
C PHE A 255 -3.43 1.30 -25.29
N THR A 256 -3.73 2.31 -26.14
CA THR A 256 -2.96 2.59 -27.35
C THR A 256 -2.51 4.06 -27.38
N LYS A 257 -1.44 4.32 -28.14
CA LYS A 257 -0.96 5.69 -28.38
C LYS A 257 -1.98 6.52 -29.16
N GLU A 258 -2.73 5.89 -30.05
CA GLU A 258 -3.76 6.50 -30.88
C GLU A 258 -4.94 6.98 -30.07
N GLU A 259 -5.42 6.15 -29.11
CA GLU A 259 -6.47 6.54 -28.18
C GLU A 259 -6.03 7.78 -27.36
N LEU A 260 -4.80 7.76 -26.86
CA LEU A 260 -4.27 8.89 -26.07
C LEU A 260 -4.10 10.14 -26.93
N ARG A 261 -3.57 9.99 -28.15
CA ARG A 261 -3.41 11.10 -29.10
C ARG A 261 -4.75 11.78 -29.42
N THR A 262 -5.80 11.00 -29.60
CA THR A 262 -7.16 11.54 -29.80
C THR A 262 -7.58 12.43 -28.64
N VAL A 263 -7.37 11.98 -27.41
CA VAL A 263 -7.66 12.78 -26.19
C VAL A 263 -6.85 14.09 -26.20
N LEU A 264 -5.56 14.01 -26.50
CA LEU A 264 -4.68 15.20 -26.50
C LEU A 264 -5.09 16.22 -27.57
N LEU A 265 -5.45 15.76 -28.78
CA LEU A 265 -5.96 16.63 -29.84
C LEU A 265 -7.28 17.29 -29.46
N ASP A 266 -8.17 16.60 -28.74
CA ASP A 266 -9.38 17.21 -28.19
C ASP A 266 -9.05 18.32 -27.18
N PHE A 267 -8.04 18.11 -26.33
CA PHE A 267 -7.60 19.14 -25.38
C PHE A 267 -6.99 20.37 -26.07
N ILE A 268 -6.44 20.22 -27.27
CA ILE A 268 -5.97 21.34 -28.08
C ILE A 268 -7.16 22.08 -28.72
N ASN A 269 -8.09 21.36 -29.34
CA ASN A 269 -9.06 21.92 -30.29
C ASN A 269 -10.40 22.31 -29.65
N LEU A 270 -10.82 21.67 -28.56
CA LEU A 270 -12.11 21.88 -27.93
C LEU A 270 -12.03 22.93 -26.79
N SER A 271 -13.13 23.62 -26.50
CA SER A 271 -13.27 24.45 -25.30
C SER A 271 -13.26 23.63 -24.01
N GLU A 272 -13.09 24.28 -22.85
CA GLU A 272 -13.13 23.57 -21.56
C GLU A 272 -14.49 22.90 -21.31
N GLU A 273 -15.61 23.55 -21.73
CA GLU A 273 -16.97 23.02 -21.58
C GLU A 273 -17.18 21.77 -22.46
N GLU A 274 -16.72 21.81 -23.70
CA GLU A 274 -16.79 20.65 -24.61
C GLU A 274 -15.96 19.48 -24.09
N ILE A 275 -14.74 19.72 -23.58
CA ILE A 275 -13.90 18.69 -22.95
C ILE A 275 -14.62 18.09 -21.76
N ARG A 276 -15.19 18.90 -20.88
CA ARG A 276 -15.93 18.41 -19.71
C ARG A 276 -17.11 17.53 -20.11
N SER A 277 -17.88 17.97 -21.10
CA SER A 277 -19.02 17.20 -21.62
C SER A 277 -18.59 15.89 -22.26
N LYS A 278 -17.60 15.93 -23.16
CA LYS A 278 -17.14 14.75 -23.92
C LYS A 278 -16.57 13.66 -23.03
N TYR A 279 -15.80 14.04 -22.00
CA TYR A 279 -15.11 13.10 -21.12
C TYR A 279 -15.80 12.94 -19.76
N ASN A 280 -17.01 13.45 -19.59
CA ASN A 280 -17.77 13.41 -18.34
C ASN A 280 -16.94 13.84 -17.11
N LEU A 281 -16.22 14.96 -17.25
CA LEU A 281 -15.36 15.49 -16.20
C LEU A 281 -16.16 16.33 -15.22
N HIS A 282 -16.30 15.82 -13.99
CA HIS A 282 -16.94 16.52 -12.88
C HIS A 282 -16.09 17.73 -12.41
N LYS A 283 -16.40 18.23 -11.21
CA LYS A 283 -15.68 19.36 -10.59
C LYS A 283 -14.16 19.14 -10.58
N ASP A 284 -13.44 20.21 -10.77
CA ASP A 284 -12.00 20.28 -10.58
C ASP A 284 -11.61 19.86 -9.17
N SER A 285 -10.50 19.18 -9.03
CA SER A 285 -9.93 18.86 -7.73
C SER A 285 -8.84 19.87 -7.34
N ARG A 286 -8.39 19.80 -6.09
CA ARG A 286 -7.24 20.59 -5.62
C ARG A 286 -5.99 20.37 -6.48
N ASP A 287 -5.79 19.14 -6.92
CA ASP A 287 -4.54 18.69 -7.54
C ASP A 287 -4.66 18.51 -9.07
N TRP A 288 -5.87 18.68 -9.65
CA TRP A 288 -6.10 18.59 -11.08
C TRP A 288 -7.27 19.47 -11.55
N LYS A 289 -7.05 20.23 -12.62
CA LYS A 289 -8.07 21.09 -13.26
C LYS A 289 -8.00 20.96 -14.78
N VAL A 290 -9.15 21.01 -15.45
CA VAL A 290 -9.23 20.96 -16.93
C VAL A 290 -8.38 22.06 -17.57
N LYS A 291 -8.45 23.29 -17.05
CA LYS A 291 -7.64 24.41 -17.54
C LYS A 291 -6.14 24.16 -17.46
N TRP A 292 -5.67 23.57 -16.36
CA TRP A 292 -4.24 23.26 -16.21
C TRP A 292 -3.80 22.18 -17.20
N ALA A 293 -4.61 21.12 -17.33
CA ALA A 293 -4.34 20.04 -18.27
C ALA A 293 -4.32 20.52 -19.71
N LYS A 294 -5.27 21.38 -20.10
CA LYS A 294 -5.33 21.99 -21.44
C LYS A 294 -4.10 22.84 -21.72
N ASN A 295 -3.71 23.71 -20.80
CA ASN A 295 -2.54 24.58 -20.96
C ASN A 295 -1.24 23.75 -21.10
N ASP A 296 -1.09 22.67 -20.30
CA ASP A 296 0.06 21.78 -20.40
C ASP A 296 0.13 21.10 -21.77
N VAL A 297 -1.00 20.57 -22.27
CA VAL A 297 -1.04 19.93 -23.59
C VAL A 297 -0.73 20.92 -24.71
N ILE A 298 -1.33 22.12 -24.70
CA ILE A 298 -1.07 23.14 -25.72
C ILE A 298 0.40 23.55 -25.75
N ALA A 299 1.01 23.71 -24.57
CA ALA A 299 2.39 24.17 -24.47
C ALA A 299 3.44 23.11 -24.85
N ASN A 300 3.15 21.82 -24.59
CA ASN A 300 4.16 20.77 -24.63
C ASN A 300 3.83 19.61 -25.57
N PHE A 301 2.76 19.68 -26.35
CA PHE A 301 2.35 18.57 -27.22
C PHE A 301 3.44 18.23 -28.25
N SER A 302 3.89 17.00 -28.21
CA SER A 302 4.71 16.37 -29.25
C SER A 302 4.47 14.85 -29.26
N ASN A 303 4.83 14.18 -30.36
CA ASN A 303 4.65 12.73 -30.44
C ASN A 303 5.57 11.95 -29.50
N THR A 304 6.71 12.53 -29.08
CA THR A 304 7.68 11.92 -28.18
C THR A 304 7.28 11.97 -26.70
N ILE A 305 6.25 12.74 -26.36
CA ILE A 305 5.81 12.93 -24.99
C ILE A 305 4.90 11.80 -24.48
N ILE A 306 4.41 10.94 -25.40
CA ILE A 306 3.63 9.75 -25.06
C ILE A 306 4.59 8.65 -24.65
N GLN A 307 4.55 8.27 -23.38
CA GLN A 307 5.46 7.29 -22.77
C GLN A 307 4.73 6.00 -22.40
N SER A 308 5.48 4.90 -22.37
CA SER A 308 5.01 3.64 -21.79
C SER A 308 4.87 3.77 -20.27
N TYR A 309 3.84 3.16 -19.73
CA TYR A 309 3.40 3.35 -18.35
C TYR A 309 2.98 2.03 -17.73
N LEU A 310 3.68 1.58 -16.69
CA LEU A 310 3.28 0.41 -15.93
C LEU A 310 2.09 0.77 -15.04
N TYR A 311 0.90 0.40 -15.49
CA TYR A 311 -0.35 0.68 -14.78
C TYR A 311 -0.56 -0.27 -13.60
N ARG A 312 -0.38 -1.57 -13.83
CA ARG A 312 -0.43 -2.65 -12.83
C ARG A 312 0.64 -3.69 -13.19
N PRO A 313 0.97 -4.64 -12.32
CA PRO A 313 1.94 -5.68 -12.67
C PRO A 313 1.59 -6.32 -14.01
N PHE A 314 2.55 -6.35 -14.93
CA PHE A 314 2.46 -6.82 -16.32
C PHE A 314 1.45 -6.07 -17.23
N ASP A 315 0.81 -5.00 -16.77
CA ASP A 315 -0.12 -4.20 -17.58
C ASP A 315 0.51 -2.86 -17.95
N VAL A 316 1.18 -2.84 -19.10
CA VAL A 316 1.80 -1.64 -19.66
C VAL A 316 0.80 -0.94 -20.58
N ARG A 317 0.59 0.34 -20.35
CA ARG A 317 -0.28 1.24 -21.12
C ARG A 317 0.49 2.48 -21.56
N TYR A 318 -0.21 3.51 -22.00
CA TYR A 318 0.39 4.76 -22.45
C TYR A 318 -0.14 5.95 -21.67
N ILE A 319 0.80 6.88 -21.37
CA ILE A 319 0.54 8.13 -20.66
C ILE A 319 1.15 9.31 -21.41
N TYR A 320 0.51 10.47 -21.35
CA TYR A 320 1.15 11.74 -21.69
C TYR A 320 2.00 12.20 -20.51
N TYR A 321 3.29 12.43 -20.72
CA TYR A 321 4.20 12.76 -19.63
C TYR A 321 5.06 13.98 -19.94
N SER A 322 4.59 15.17 -19.56
CA SER A 322 5.34 16.42 -19.63
C SER A 322 6.26 16.67 -18.42
N GLY A 323 6.06 15.93 -17.34
CA GLY A 323 6.75 16.16 -16.07
C GLY A 323 6.22 17.32 -15.25
N ILE A 324 5.22 18.07 -15.76
CA ILE A 324 4.65 19.25 -15.12
C ILE A 324 3.66 18.83 -14.05
N SER A 325 3.86 19.27 -12.81
CA SER A 325 2.91 19.13 -11.72
C SER A 325 1.69 20.01 -11.94
N LYS A 326 0.50 19.49 -11.66
CA LYS A 326 -0.78 20.16 -11.92
C LYS A 326 -0.97 20.50 -13.41
N GLY A 327 -0.45 19.65 -14.30
CA GLY A 327 -0.67 19.65 -15.72
C GLY A 327 -1.75 18.66 -16.14
N PHE A 328 -1.55 17.99 -17.28
CA PHE A 328 -2.39 16.88 -17.73
C PHE A 328 -2.33 15.71 -16.74
N VAL A 329 -1.18 15.49 -16.12
CA VAL A 329 -0.96 14.60 -15.00
C VAL A 329 -0.88 15.40 -13.69
N GLY A 330 -1.60 14.98 -12.66
CA GLY A 330 -1.68 15.73 -11.40
C GLY A 330 -0.35 15.80 -10.64
N THR A 331 0.28 14.64 -10.42
CA THR A 331 1.55 14.52 -9.70
C THR A 331 2.50 13.58 -10.45
N PRO A 332 3.26 14.09 -11.41
CA PRO A 332 4.10 13.28 -12.30
C PRO A 332 5.32 12.65 -11.62
N GLY A 333 5.84 13.23 -10.53
CA GLY A 333 7.05 12.73 -9.86
C GLY A 333 8.33 12.97 -10.68
N TYR A 334 8.49 14.14 -11.30
CA TYR A 334 9.52 14.48 -12.30
C TYR A 334 10.94 14.04 -11.91
N LYS A 335 11.41 14.39 -10.71
CA LYS A 335 12.78 14.06 -10.25
C LYS A 335 13.15 12.57 -10.34
N ARG A 336 12.16 11.69 -10.27
CA ARG A 336 12.34 10.23 -10.39
C ARG A 336 12.20 9.79 -11.84
N PHE A 337 11.09 10.17 -12.46
CA PHE A 337 10.68 9.61 -13.75
C PHE A 337 11.34 10.30 -14.94
N TYR A 338 11.97 11.46 -14.76
CA TYR A 338 12.89 12.01 -15.75
C TYR A 338 14.00 11.00 -16.11
N ASN A 339 14.51 10.30 -15.10
CA ASN A 339 15.54 9.28 -15.30
C ASN A 339 15.03 8.07 -16.12
N MET A 340 13.72 7.82 -16.10
CA MET A 340 13.08 6.72 -16.86
C MET A 340 12.74 7.10 -18.31
N LEU A 341 13.00 8.32 -18.73
CA LEU A 341 12.91 8.74 -20.14
C LEU A 341 14.14 8.31 -20.95
N ASN A 342 15.16 7.77 -20.29
CA ASN A 342 16.37 7.20 -20.85
C ASN A 342 16.40 5.70 -20.57
N ASP A 343 17.39 4.97 -21.12
CA ASP A 343 17.56 3.54 -20.82
C ASP A 343 17.85 3.34 -19.33
N ASN A 344 16.87 2.82 -18.62
CA ASN A 344 16.93 2.66 -17.18
C ASN A 344 16.03 1.51 -16.73
N ILE A 345 16.26 1.12 -15.50
CA ILE A 345 15.46 0.14 -14.78
C ILE A 345 15.26 0.64 -13.36
N GLY A 346 14.15 0.31 -12.73
CA GLY A 346 13.93 0.68 -11.35
C GLY A 346 13.13 -0.36 -10.58
N ILE A 347 13.32 -0.36 -9.28
CA ILE A 347 12.66 -1.27 -8.35
C ILE A 347 11.43 -0.62 -7.73
N ILE A 348 10.38 -1.41 -7.62
CA ILE A 348 9.10 -1.09 -6.98
C ILE A 348 9.06 -1.76 -5.62
N PHE A 349 8.75 -1.01 -4.58
CA PHE A 349 8.59 -1.52 -3.21
C PHE A 349 7.62 -0.66 -2.41
N PRO A 350 6.89 -1.24 -1.45
CA PRO A 350 5.99 -0.50 -0.58
C PRO A 350 6.73 0.03 0.64
N ARG A 351 6.17 1.03 1.29
CA ARG A 351 6.55 1.36 2.67
C ARG A 351 5.82 0.47 3.67
N ILE A 352 4.56 0.21 3.43
CA ILE A 352 3.64 -0.52 4.32
C ILE A 352 2.86 -1.50 3.46
N CYS A 353 2.80 -2.75 3.85
CA CYS A 353 1.95 -3.74 3.20
C CYS A 353 0.65 -3.92 3.99
N LYS A 354 -0.48 -3.74 3.31
CA LYS A 354 -1.81 -3.97 3.87
C LYS A 354 -2.48 -5.06 3.05
N GLY A 355 -2.70 -6.19 3.61
CA GLY A 355 -3.36 -7.32 2.95
C GLY A 355 -3.01 -8.61 3.66
N ASN A 356 -3.86 -9.61 3.47
CA ASN A 356 -3.72 -10.89 4.18
C ASN A 356 -2.69 -11.83 3.55
N ASN A 357 -2.32 -11.60 2.28
CA ASN A 357 -1.47 -12.51 1.49
C ASN A 357 0.04 -12.33 1.76
N GLY A 358 0.42 -11.63 2.84
CA GLY A 358 1.82 -11.38 3.16
C GLY A 358 2.50 -10.37 2.23
N PHE A 359 3.84 -10.36 2.26
CA PHE A 359 4.65 -9.46 1.44
C PHE A 359 4.83 -10.02 0.02
N GLN A 360 4.17 -9.40 -0.96
CA GLN A 360 4.24 -9.75 -2.39
C GLN A 360 4.44 -8.51 -3.27
N HIS A 361 5.05 -7.46 -2.72
CA HIS A 361 5.01 -6.11 -3.27
C HIS A 361 6.29 -5.69 -3.99
N GLY A 362 7.29 -6.56 -4.08
CA GLY A 362 8.48 -6.32 -4.89
C GLY A 362 8.14 -6.46 -6.37
N PHE A 363 8.49 -5.47 -7.20
CA PHE A 363 8.38 -5.57 -8.65
C PHE A 363 9.45 -4.72 -9.33
N ILE A 364 9.57 -4.83 -10.63
CA ILE A 364 10.61 -4.13 -11.39
C ILE A 364 10.02 -3.55 -12.67
N SER A 365 10.56 -2.43 -13.15
CA SER A 365 10.05 -1.78 -14.36
C SER A 365 11.11 -1.00 -15.10
N ARG A 366 11.01 -1.00 -16.43
CA ARG A 366 11.71 -0.04 -17.31
C ARG A 366 10.85 1.18 -17.65
N ASN A 367 9.61 1.23 -17.15
CA ASN A 367 8.63 2.26 -17.49
C ASN A 367 8.38 3.19 -16.31
N ILE A 368 7.79 4.36 -16.60
CA ILE A 368 7.13 5.18 -15.58
C ILE A 368 6.02 4.34 -14.95
N ILE A 369 5.85 4.42 -13.64
CA ILE A 369 4.88 3.59 -12.93
C ILE A 369 3.72 4.38 -12.33
N ASP A 370 2.54 3.76 -12.26
CA ASP A 370 1.40 4.25 -11.50
C ASP A 370 1.67 4.21 -9.99
N VAL A 371 1.08 5.15 -9.26
CA VAL A 371 1.19 5.19 -7.79
C VAL A 371 0.65 3.94 -7.11
N ALA A 372 -0.23 3.20 -7.76
CA ALA A 372 -0.79 1.94 -7.27
C ALA A 372 -0.24 0.70 -8.02
N ALA A 373 0.83 0.83 -8.81
CA ALA A 373 1.34 -0.28 -9.64
C ALA A 373 1.76 -1.51 -8.82
N GLY A 374 2.25 -1.34 -7.61
CA GLY A 374 2.74 -2.44 -6.77
C GLY A 374 1.95 -2.65 -5.47
N ASP A 375 0.81 -1.98 -5.27
CA ASP A 375 0.01 -2.15 -4.06
C ASP A 375 -1.46 -1.73 -4.27
N ALA A 376 -2.36 -2.71 -4.18
CA ALA A 376 -3.80 -2.53 -4.34
C ALA A 376 -4.48 -1.90 -3.12
N PHE A 377 -3.88 -1.98 -1.93
CA PHE A 377 -4.56 -1.74 -0.65
C PHE A 377 -4.00 -0.56 0.14
N SER A 378 -2.74 -0.17 -0.08
CA SER A 378 -2.14 0.91 0.68
C SER A 378 -2.43 2.25 0.04
N GLY A 379 -3.21 3.10 0.70
CA GLY A 379 -3.38 4.50 0.29
C GLY A 379 -2.08 5.34 0.38
N ALA A 380 -0.97 4.75 0.82
CA ALA A 380 0.36 5.38 0.87
C ALA A 380 1.08 5.38 -0.48
N GLY A 381 0.59 4.58 -1.43
CA GLY A 381 1.19 4.41 -2.75
C GLY A 381 2.44 3.54 -2.76
N THR A 382 2.79 3.10 -3.95
CA THR A 382 3.98 2.31 -4.24
C THR A 382 5.19 3.22 -4.42
N PHE A 383 6.31 2.90 -3.80
CA PHE A 383 7.58 3.60 -4.02
C PHE A 383 8.31 3.01 -5.22
N PHE A 384 9.03 3.87 -5.90
CA PHE A 384 9.88 3.54 -7.04
C PHE A 384 11.25 4.19 -6.88
N ALA A 385 12.30 3.45 -7.20
CA ALA A 385 13.66 3.96 -7.25
C ALA A 385 14.28 3.55 -8.60
N PRO A 386 14.66 4.51 -9.47
CA PRO A 386 15.46 4.22 -10.67
C PRO A 386 16.85 3.77 -10.26
N LEU A 387 17.46 2.88 -11.01
CA LEU A 387 18.82 2.39 -10.73
C LEU A 387 19.88 3.41 -11.09
N TYR A 388 19.65 4.16 -12.17
CA TYR A 388 20.57 5.18 -12.67
C TYR A 388 19.93 6.56 -12.64
N ARG A 389 20.77 7.59 -12.54
CA ARG A 389 20.43 9.01 -12.63
C ARG A 389 21.05 9.59 -13.86
N TYR A 390 20.30 10.44 -14.52
CA TYR A 390 20.75 11.23 -15.66
C TYR A 390 20.73 12.72 -15.30
N PRO A 391 21.72 13.52 -15.72
CA PRO A 391 21.71 14.97 -15.52
C PRO A 391 20.48 15.60 -16.17
N ASP A 392 19.83 16.51 -15.46
CA ASP A 392 18.69 17.26 -15.99
C ASP A 392 19.19 18.29 -17.02
N LYS A 393 18.63 18.24 -18.24
CA LYS A 393 18.99 19.18 -19.31
C LYS A 393 18.74 20.65 -18.94
N SER A 394 17.88 20.90 -17.95
CA SER A 394 17.61 22.26 -17.45
C SER A 394 18.72 22.83 -16.56
N GLU A 395 19.58 21.99 -16.00
CA GLU A 395 20.71 22.41 -15.15
C GLU A 395 22.04 22.53 -15.90
N SER A 396 22.14 22.04 -17.14
CA SER A 396 23.34 22.10 -17.93
C SER A 396 23.36 23.31 -18.88
N LEU A 397 23.92 24.42 -18.42
CA LEU A 397 24.29 25.58 -19.26
C LEU A 397 25.56 25.34 -20.10
N ILE A 398 26.14 24.16 -20.10
CA ILE A 398 27.41 23.84 -20.80
C ILE A 398 27.15 22.72 -21.81
N VAL A 399 27.44 23.07 -23.04
CA VAL A 399 27.39 22.36 -24.30
C VAL A 399 28.08 20.98 -24.27
N GLU A 400 27.40 19.98 -24.90
CA GLU A 400 27.98 18.77 -25.53
C GLU A 400 29.11 18.06 -24.75
N GLN A 401 28.82 17.59 -23.54
CA GLN A 401 29.55 16.47 -22.98
C GLN A 401 28.68 15.23 -23.01
N ASN A 402 29.25 14.09 -23.39
CA ASN A 402 28.64 12.77 -23.23
C ASN A 402 28.19 12.67 -21.76
N ILE A 403 26.88 12.80 -21.53
CA ILE A 403 26.30 12.83 -20.18
C ILE A 403 26.30 11.38 -19.71
N GLU A 404 27.35 10.99 -19.00
CA GLU A 404 27.49 9.67 -18.40
C GLU A 404 26.42 9.48 -17.35
N ARG A 405 25.69 8.35 -17.43
CA ARG A 405 24.75 7.93 -16.41
C ARG A 405 25.49 7.68 -15.09
N GLN A 406 24.90 8.10 -13.98
CA GLN A 406 25.41 7.85 -12.63
C GLN A 406 24.51 6.84 -11.92
N HIS A 407 25.06 5.99 -11.06
CA HIS A 407 24.22 5.15 -10.22
C HIS A 407 23.42 5.98 -9.19
N ASN A 408 22.25 5.48 -8.83
CA ASN A 408 21.35 6.10 -7.83
C ASN A 408 21.51 5.46 -6.43
N LEU A 409 22.70 4.95 -6.12
CA LEU A 409 22.95 4.17 -4.90
C LEU A 409 23.75 4.98 -3.88
N ASN A 410 23.46 4.76 -2.60
CA ASN A 410 24.20 5.29 -1.47
C ASN A 410 25.56 4.59 -1.36
N VAL A 411 26.63 5.36 -1.59
CA VAL A 411 28.01 4.86 -1.64
C VAL A 411 28.45 4.23 -0.31
N GLU A 412 28.01 4.78 0.82
CA GLU A 412 28.37 4.23 2.14
C GLU A 412 27.82 2.80 2.33
N LEU A 413 26.56 2.58 1.96
CA LEU A 413 25.94 1.26 2.03
C LEU A 413 26.57 0.28 1.05
N ILE A 414 26.89 0.74 -0.17
CA ILE A 414 27.60 -0.08 -1.16
C ILE A 414 28.99 -0.47 -0.67
N ASN A 415 29.74 0.44 -0.07
CA ASN A 415 31.06 0.14 0.50
C ASN A 415 30.95 -0.87 1.67
N GLN A 416 29.89 -0.82 2.46
CA GLN A 416 29.65 -1.85 3.49
C GLN A 416 29.37 -3.23 2.90
N VAL A 417 28.61 -3.31 1.80
CA VAL A 417 28.40 -4.56 1.06
C VAL A 417 29.74 -5.06 0.49
N ALA A 418 30.46 -4.21 -0.25
CA ALA A 418 31.74 -4.50 -0.87
C ALA A 418 32.76 -5.05 0.15
N GLY A 419 32.89 -4.39 1.31
CA GLY A 419 33.81 -4.80 2.37
C GLY A 419 33.46 -6.17 2.99
N ARG A 420 32.17 -6.52 3.05
CA ARG A 420 31.72 -7.83 3.60
C ARG A 420 31.99 -9.01 2.66
N ILE A 421 31.87 -8.76 1.34
CA ILE A 421 32.02 -9.81 0.33
C ILE A 421 33.42 -9.83 -0.30
N GLY A 422 34.27 -8.83 -0.03
CA GLY A 422 35.62 -8.74 -0.59
C GLY A 422 35.65 -8.42 -2.08
N LEU A 423 34.61 -7.75 -2.61
CA LEU A 423 34.51 -7.36 -4.02
C LEU A 423 34.63 -5.84 -4.18
N THR A 424 35.01 -5.39 -5.38
CA THR A 424 35.06 -3.99 -5.74
C THR A 424 33.80 -3.59 -6.49
N PHE A 425 33.22 -2.43 -6.14
CA PHE A 425 32.08 -1.88 -6.87
C PHE A 425 32.53 -1.13 -8.12
N ASN A 426 31.94 -1.46 -9.28
CA ASN A 426 32.21 -0.82 -10.55
C ASN A 426 30.90 -0.46 -11.26
N ILE A 427 30.83 0.74 -11.85
CA ILE A 427 29.62 1.23 -12.54
C ILE A 427 29.49 0.62 -13.94
N ASP A 428 30.64 0.41 -14.62
CA ASP A 428 30.71 0.16 -16.06
C ASP A 428 31.29 -1.22 -16.42
N ASP A 429 31.23 -2.18 -15.51
CA ASP A 429 31.68 -3.53 -15.84
C ASP A 429 30.70 -4.19 -16.83
N LEU A 430 31.02 -4.09 -18.11
CA LEU A 430 30.29 -4.69 -19.22
C LEU A 430 30.61 -6.18 -19.41
N SER A 431 31.37 -6.80 -18.51
CA SER A 431 31.73 -8.22 -18.61
C SER A 431 30.55 -9.17 -18.32
N TYR A 432 29.41 -8.94 -18.96
CA TYR A 432 28.36 -9.91 -19.15
C TYR A 432 28.77 -10.89 -20.25
N GLY A 433 29.51 -11.92 -19.92
CA GLY A 433 29.83 -12.92 -20.91
C GLY A 433 30.82 -13.97 -20.46
N LEU A 434 30.35 -15.18 -20.27
CA LEU A 434 31.07 -16.46 -20.44
C LEU A 434 32.04 -16.94 -19.35
N GLU A 435 32.25 -16.25 -18.26
CA GLU A 435 33.06 -16.78 -17.16
C GLU A 435 32.19 -17.14 -15.95
N ASP A 436 32.64 -18.11 -15.17
CA ASP A 436 32.02 -18.49 -13.92
C ASP A 436 31.80 -17.25 -13.04
N ILE A 437 30.52 -16.89 -12.83
CA ILE A 437 30.11 -15.69 -12.11
C ILE A 437 30.77 -15.60 -10.71
N THR A 438 31.12 -16.74 -10.13
CA THR A 438 31.73 -16.83 -8.80
C THR A 438 33.21 -16.41 -8.78
N SER A 439 33.84 -16.25 -9.94
CA SER A 439 35.24 -15.80 -10.08
C SER A 439 35.39 -14.29 -10.24
N LYS A 440 34.28 -13.55 -10.41
CA LYS A 440 34.30 -12.10 -10.57
C LYS A 440 34.78 -11.40 -9.30
N LEU A 441 35.69 -10.42 -9.47
CA LEU A 441 36.22 -9.56 -8.40
C LEU A 441 35.48 -8.24 -8.25
N THR A 442 34.59 -7.94 -9.20
CA THR A 442 33.82 -6.69 -9.26
C THR A 442 32.33 -6.99 -9.34
N PHE A 443 31.52 -6.09 -8.81
CA PHE A 443 30.06 -6.13 -8.95
C PHE A 443 29.52 -4.75 -9.35
N THR A 444 28.36 -4.73 -9.97
CA THR A 444 27.76 -3.57 -10.62
C THR A 444 26.47 -3.12 -9.93
N PRO A 445 25.88 -1.96 -10.29
CA PRO A 445 24.56 -1.55 -9.80
C PRO A 445 23.47 -2.59 -10.06
N ILE A 446 23.50 -3.28 -11.20
CA ILE A 446 22.50 -4.29 -11.54
C ILE A 446 22.64 -5.53 -10.66
N ASP A 447 23.86 -5.94 -10.29
CA ASP A 447 24.07 -7.08 -9.40
C ASP A 447 23.51 -6.81 -7.99
N ILE A 448 23.64 -5.57 -7.49
CA ILE A 448 22.98 -5.17 -6.23
C ILE A 448 21.46 -5.20 -6.36
N LEU A 449 20.92 -4.74 -7.47
CA LEU A 449 19.47 -4.78 -7.73
C LEU A 449 18.98 -6.23 -7.74
N ASP A 450 19.69 -7.12 -8.43
CA ASP A 450 19.34 -8.53 -8.53
C ASP A 450 19.45 -9.25 -7.17
N TYR A 451 20.50 -8.98 -6.40
CA TYR A 451 20.62 -9.46 -5.03
C TYR A 451 19.40 -9.08 -4.17
N ILE A 452 19.01 -7.80 -4.20
CA ILE A 452 17.84 -7.30 -3.47
C ILE A 452 16.57 -7.99 -3.96
N TYR A 453 16.44 -8.14 -5.26
CA TYR A 453 15.26 -8.72 -5.88
C TYR A 453 15.06 -10.19 -5.46
N ALA A 454 16.13 -10.99 -5.43
CA ALA A 454 16.12 -12.35 -4.90
C ALA A 454 15.69 -12.41 -3.43
N ILE A 455 16.22 -11.50 -2.58
CA ILE A 455 15.82 -11.42 -1.16
C ILE A 455 14.34 -11.12 -1.01
N LEU A 456 13.82 -10.13 -1.74
CA LEU A 456 12.40 -9.74 -1.66
C LEU A 456 11.46 -10.86 -2.14
N TYR A 457 11.95 -11.78 -2.97
CA TYR A 457 11.18 -12.95 -3.45
C TYR A 457 11.43 -14.22 -2.65
N SER A 458 12.40 -14.23 -1.74
CA SER A 458 12.67 -15.39 -0.89
C SER A 458 11.48 -15.73 0.02
N PRO A 459 10.87 -16.93 -0.09
CA PRO A 459 9.77 -17.34 0.80
C PRO A 459 10.18 -17.33 2.27
N THR A 460 11.39 -17.81 2.57
CA THR A 460 11.93 -17.82 3.94
C THR A 460 12.07 -16.40 4.50
N TYR A 461 12.57 -15.45 3.71
CA TYR A 461 12.66 -14.05 4.13
C TYR A 461 11.27 -13.45 4.37
N ARG A 462 10.34 -13.65 3.45
CA ARG A 462 8.96 -13.15 3.52
C ARG A 462 8.23 -13.65 4.76
N GLU A 463 8.32 -14.95 5.03
CA GLU A 463 7.67 -15.56 6.20
C GLU A 463 8.34 -15.12 7.51
N LYS A 464 9.67 -15.17 7.57
CA LYS A 464 10.41 -14.85 8.79
C LYS A 464 10.23 -13.40 9.23
N TYR A 465 10.15 -12.46 8.28
CA TYR A 465 10.08 -11.03 8.57
C TYR A 465 8.71 -10.40 8.24
N LYS A 466 7.67 -11.21 8.10
CA LYS A 466 6.32 -10.77 7.69
C LYS A 466 5.75 -9.63 8.53
N GLU A 467 5.97 -9.65 9.86
CA GLU A 467 5.45 -8.61 10.75
C GLU A 467 6.19 -7.28 10.57
N PHE A 468 7.48 -7.32 10.26
CA PHE A 468 8.28 -6.11 10.02
C PHE A 468 7.98 -5.51 8.64
N LEU A 469 7.76 -6.35 7.63
CA LEU A 469 7.42 -5.95 6.26
C LEU A 469 6.04 -5.27 6.17
N LYS A 470 5.16 -5.47 7.17
CA LYS A 470 3.86 -4.78 7.27
C LYS A 470 3.97 -3.35 7.81
N ILE A 471 5.05 -3.01 8.50
CA ILE A 471 5.09 -1.79 9.33
C ILE A 471 6.00 -0.68 8.79
N ASP A 472 7.04 -0.99 8.02
CA ASP A 472 7.94 0.00 7.42
C ASP A 472 8.60 -0.57 6.16
N PHE A 473 9.42 0.26 5.47
CA PHE A 473 10.20 -0.16 4.31
C PHE A 473 10.96 -1.47 4.56
N PRO A 474 10.99 -2.37 3.57
CA PRO A 474 11.77 -3.60 3.66
C PRO A 474 13.22 -3.30 4.01
N ARG A 475 13.79 -4.11 4.90
CA ARG A 475 15.22 -4.12 5.16
C ARG A 475 15.84 -5.36 4.53
N VAL A 476 16.96 -5.17 3.86
CA VAL A 476 17.67 -6.23 3.14
C VAL A 476 18.90 -6.64 3.96
N PRO A 477 19.09 -7.93 4.22
CA PRO A 477 20.30 -8.40 4.89
C PRO A 477 21.53 -8.07 4.06
N TYR A 478 22.64 -7.80 4.73
CA TYR A 478 23.94 -7.78 4.05
C TYR A 478 24.31 -9.21 3.61
N PRO A 479 24.93 -9.38 2.45
CA PRO A 479 25.41 -10.70 2.03
C PRO A 479 26.37 -11.31 3.07
N LYS A 480 26.26 -12.61 3.27
CA LYS A 480 27.09 -13.33 4.23
C LYS A 480 28.53 -13.51 3.72
N ASP A 481 28.66 -13.82 2.45
CA ASP A 481 29.90 -14.12 1.75
C ASP A 481 29.71 -13.90 0.23
N GLN A 482 30.83 -13.91 -0.51
CA GLN A 482 30.85 -13.71 -1.96
C GLN A 482 30.03 -14.79 -2.70
N ARG A 483 30.11 -16.05 -2.31
CA ARG A 483 29.40 -17.16 -2.97
C ARG A 483 27.89 -16.99 -2.85
N THR A 484 27.39 -16.74 -1.64
CA THR A 484 25.97 -16.50 -1.39
C THR A 484 25.48 -15.26 -2.14
N PHE A 485 26.31 -14.20 -2.23
CA PHE A 485 25.98 -13.01 -2.99
C PHE A 485 25.72 -13.34 -4.46
N TRP A 486 26.67 -14.02 -5.13
CA TRP A 486 26.54 -14.34 -6.54
C TRP A 486 25.41 -15.33 -6.85
N GLN A 487 25.16 -16.30 -5.99
CA GLN A 487 24.01 -17.20 -6.14
C GLN A 487 22.68 -16.43 -6.10
N LEU A 488 22.53 -15.47 -5.20
CA LEU A 488 21.33 -14.64 -5.13
C LEU A 488 21.26 -13.65 -6.29
N VAL A 489 22.38 -13.10 -6.76
CA VAL A 489 22.44 -12.27 -7.96
C VAL A 489 21.94 -13.04 -9.18
N GLN A 490 22.37 -14.29 -9.36
CA GLN A 490 21.90 -15.14 -10.45
C GLN A 490 20.39 -15.34 -10.41
N LEU A 491 19.87 -15.79 -9.28
CA LEU A 491 18.43 -16.05 -9.09
C LEU A 491 17.59 -14.76 -9.27
N GLY A 492 18.07 -13.64 -8.75
CA GLY A 492 17.40 -12.35 -8.87
C GLY A 492 17.43 -11.82 -10.29
N GLY A 493 18.53 -12.03 -11.02
CA GLY A 493 18.68 -11.68 -12.43
C GLY A 493 17.73 -12.47 -13.32
N ASP A 494 17.63 -13.78 -13.11
CA ASP A 494 16.70 -14.65 -13.83
C ASP A 494 15.25 -14.20 -13.59
N LEU A 495 14.88 -13.97 -12.33
CA LEU A 495 13.56 -13.49 -11.95
C LEU A 495 13.27 -12.10 -12.53
N ARG A 496 14.24 -11.19 -12.54
CA ARG A 496 14.12 -9.87 -13.14
C ARG A 496 13.82 -9.96 -14.63
N GLN A 497 14.53 -10.81 -15.36
CA GLN A 497 14.33 -11.00 -16.80
C GLN A 497 12.94 -11.57 -17.09
N ILE A 498 12.45 -12.52 -16.28
CA ILE A 498 11.07 -13.03 -16.39
C ILE A 498 10.07 -11.91 -16.14
N HIS A 499 10.21 -11.16 -15.09
CA HIS A 499 9.25 -10.10 -14.74
C HIS A 499 9.28 -8.88 -15.66
N LEU A 500 10.40 -8.65 -16.35
CA LEU A 500 10.50 -7.65 -17.42
C LEU A 500 10.03 -8.17 -18.78
N MET A 501 9.69 -9.47 -18.89
CA MET A 501 9.34 -10.14 -20.15
C MET A 501 10.53 -10.20 -21.14
N GLU A 502 11.74 -10.27 -20.61
CA GLU A 502 12.99 -10.29 -21.39
C GLU A 502 13.65 -11.67 -21.43
N SER A 503 13.19 -12.62 -20.60
CA SER A 503 13.77 -13.97 -20.54
C SER A 503 13.43 -14.81 -21.77
N PRO A 504 14.41 -15.52 -22.36
CA PRO A 504 14.16 -16.46 -23.47
C PRO A 504 13.20 -17.60 -23.11
N ILE A 505 13.07 -17.96 -21.83
CA ILE A 505 12.15 -19.02 -21.36
C ILE A 505 10.70 -18.71 -21.72
N LEU A 506 10.34 -17.44 -21.85
CA LEU A 506 9.00 -17.00 -22.20
C LEU A 506 8.62 -17.34 -23.66
N ASN A 507 9.58 -17.75 -24.51
CA ASN A 507 9.29 -18.23 -25.85
C ASN A 507 8.65 -19.63 -25.86
N MET A 508 8.68 -20.33 -24.72
CA MET A 508 8.00 -21.61 -24.53
C MET A 508 6.59 -21.37 -23.99
N LEU A 509 5.61 -21.31 -24.90
CA LEU A 509 4.22 -21.12 -24.53
C LEU A 509 3.65 -22.39 -23.90
N ILE A 510 3.15 -22.29 -22.68
CA ILE A 510 2.44 -23.40 -22.00
C ILE A 510 0.93 -23.32 -22.20
N THR A 511 0.40 -22.15 -22.51
CA THR A 511 -1.03 -21.94 -22.75
C THR A 511 -1.35 -21.87 -24.24
N LYS A 512 -2.58 -22.21 -24.59
CA LYS A 512 -3.09 -22.22 -25.96
C LYS A 512 -4.34 -21.35 -26.11
N TYR A 513 -4.55 -20.77 -27.27
CA TYR A 513 -5.79 -20.06 -27.61
C TYR A 513 -6.47 -20.73 -28.79
N PRO A 514 -7.24 -21.83 -28.54
CA PRO A 514 -7.63 -22.78 -29.61
C PRO A 514 -8.84 -22.34 -30.43
N VAL A 515 -9.65 -21.40 -29.96
CA VAL A 515 -10.93 -21.05 -30.58
C VAL A 515 -10.86 -19.70 -31.28
N VAL A 516 -11.11 -19.69 -32.58
CA VAL A 516 -11.22 -18.48 -33.40
C VAL A 516 -12.61 -17.83 -33.17
N GLY A 517 -12.68 -16.53 -33.01
CA GLY A 517 -13.94 -15.81 -32.79
C GLY A 517 -13.80 -14.30 -32.76
N SER A 518 -14.66 -13.63 -31.97
CA SER A 518 -14.68 -12.16 -31.85
C SER A 518 -13.45 -11.59 -31.15
N ASN A 519 -12.82 -12.37 -30.28
CA ASN A 519 -11.77 -11.97 -29.33
C ASN A 519 -12.20 -10.85 -28.39
N GLU A 520 -13.49 -10.62 -28.23
CA GLU A 520 -14.01 -9.62 -27.31
C GLU A 520 -14.07 -10.19 -25.89
N VAL A 521 -13.56 -9.44 -24.93
CA VAL A 521 -13.59 -9.81 -23.51
C VAL A 521 -14.94 -9.37 -22.93
N ASP A 522 -15.76 -10.32 -22.53
CA ASP A 522 -17.05 -10.05 -21.87
C ASP A 522 -17.05 -10.54 -20.42
N LYS A 523 -17.15 -11.86 -20.21
CA LYS A 523 -17.22 -12.47 -18.88
C LYS A 523 -16.01 -13.38 -18.66
N VAL A 524 -15.10 -12.93 -17.81
CA VAL A 524 -13.92 -13.71 -17.45
C VAL A 524 -14.28 -14.73 -16.37
N ARG A 525 -13.99 -16.01 -16.62
CA ARG A 525 -14.15 -17.11 -15.67
C ARG A 525 -13.02 -18.13 -15.84
N PHE A 526 -12.65 -18.78 -14.76
CA PHE A 526 -11.69 -19.88 -14.75
C PHE A 526 -12.40 -21.18 -14.41
N GLU A 527 -12.15 -22.22 -15.19
CA GLU A 527 -12.70 -23.55 -14.99
C GLU A 527 -11.55 -24.55 -14.97
N THR A 528 -11.35 -25.24 -13.86
CA THR A 528 -10.33 -26.28 -13.72
C THR A 528 -10.72 -27.53 -14.49
N TYR A 529 -9.72 -28.23 -15.05
CA TYR A 529 -9.92 -29.55 -15.63
C TYR A 529 -9.99 -30.61 -14.52
N ASP A 530 -10.72 -31.71 -14.79
CA ASP A 530 -10.91 -32.81 -13.84
C ASP A 530 -9.70 -33.76 -13.72
N TYR A 531 -8.54 -33.37 -14.25
CA TYR A 531 -7.33 -34.19 -14.17
C TYR A 531 -6.15 -33.42 -13.59
N GLU A 532 -5.33 -34.11 -12.82
CA GLU A 532 -4.06 -33.59 -12.35
C GLU A 532 -3.07 -33.56 -13.52
N ALA A 533 -2.59 -32.38 -13.85
CA ALA A 533 -1.45 -32.24 -14.73
C ALA A 533 -0.20 -32.12 -13.88
N THR A 534 0.72 -33.02 -14.07
CA THR A 534 2.03 -32.98 -13.47
C THR A 534 2.97 -32.20 -14.38
N LEU A 535 3.45 -31.06 -13.90
CA LEU A 535 4.57 -30.36 -14.53
C LEU A 535 5.85 -31.10 -14.15
N LEU A 536 6.59 -31.57 -15.15
CA LEU A 536 7.89 -32.19 -14.94
C LEU A 536 8.96 -31.11 -14.80
N ASN A 537 9.85 -31.24 -13.81
CA ASN A 537 11.05 -30.42 -13.71
C ASN A 537 12.07 -30.74 -14.82
N GLU A 538 13.16 -30.01 -14.92
CA GLU A 538 14.23 -30.20 -15.92
C GLU A 538 14.85 -31.61 -15.91
N ASN A 539 14.68 -32.36 -14.83
CA ASN A 539 15.16 -33.73 -14.66
C ASN A 539 14.11 -34.78 -14.98
N GLY A 540 12.91 -34.38 -15.38
CA GLY A 540 11.79 -35.28 -15.64
C GLY A 540 11.11 -35.79 -14.36
N GLU A 541 11.32 -35.12 -13.22
CA GLU A 541 10.70 -35.43 -11.93
C GLU A 541 9.49 -34.51 -11.69
N PHE A 542 8.49 -35.03 -10.99
CA PHE A 542 7.27 -34.29 -10.67
C PHE A 542 7.51 -33.30 -9.54
N ASP A 543 7.46 -31.99 -9.82
CA ASP A 543 7.82 -30.99 -8.83
C ASP A 543 6.63 -30.47 -8.01
N TYR A 544 5.45 -30.42 -8.51
CA TYR A 544 4.17 -30.18 -7.78
C TYR A 544 2.98 -30.53 -8.66
N PRO A 545 1.93 -31.17 -8.15
CA PRO A 545 0.67 -31.28 -8.87
C PRO A 545 0.02 -29.88 -8.93
N ASP A 546 0.00 -29.28 -10.14
CA ASP A 546 -0.79 -28.08 -10.39
C ASP A 546 -1.96 -28.45 -11.29
N TYR A 547 -3.15 -27.97 -10.91
CA TYR A 547 -4.33 -28.19 -11.72
C TYR A 547 -4.31 -27.23 -12.90
N LEU A 548 -4.49 -27.76 -14.11
CA LEU A 548 -4.70 -26.95 -15.30
C LEU A 548 -6.17 -26.62 -15.47
N GLY A 549 -6.44 -25.51 -16.14
CA GLY A 549 -7.79 -25.08 -16.45
C GLY A 549 -7.89 -24.22 -17.70
N ALA A 550 -9.10 -23.76 -17.97
CA ALA A 550 -9.42 -22.85 -19.05
C ALA A 550 -9.84 -21.48 -18.50
N VAL A 551 -9.22 -20.41 -18.99
CA VAL A 551 -9.62 -19.03 -18.72
C VAL A 551 -10.47 -18.53 -19.87
N TYR A 552 -11.77 -18.51 -19.69
CA TYR A 552 -12.72 -17.98 -20.68
C TYR A 552 -12.69 -16.45 -20.68
N ILE A 553 -12.69 -15.85 -21.87
CA ILE A 553 -12.84 -14.40 -22.07
C ILE A 553 -14.26 -14.02 -22.49
N ASN A 554 -15.01 -14.97 -23.06
CA ASN A 554 -16.43 -14.90 -23.40
C ASN A 554 -17.02 -16.31 -23.36
N ASP A 555 -18.24 -16.52 -23.89
CA ASP A 555 -18.94 -17.82 -23.80
C ASP A 555 -18.25 -18.94 -24.58
N THR A 556 -17.43 -18.63 -25.58
CA THR A 556 -16.85 -19.63 -26.49
C THR A 556 -15.33 -19.63 -26.53
N GLN A 557 -14.68 -18.51 -26.32
CA GLN A 557 -13.23 -18.36 -26.48
C GLN A 557 -12.50 -18.36 -25.12
N TYR A 558 -11.38 -19.06 -25.07
CA TYR A 558 -10.62 -19.24 -23.83
C TYR A 558 -9.13 -19.48 -24.09
N PHE A 559 -8.32 -19.21 -23.07
CA PHE A 559 -6.95 -19.69 -22.96
C PHE A 559 -6.99 -21.05 -22.27
N ALA A 560 -6.47 -22.08 -22.91
CA ALA A 560 -6.39 -23.44 -22.42
C ALA A 560 -5.05 -23.70 -21.72
N ASP A 561 -5.00 -24.74 -20.92
CA ASP A 561 -3.80 -25.23 -20.21
C ASP A 561 -3.18 -24.20 -19.26
N VAL A 562 -4.02 -23.38 -18.62
CA VAL A 562 -3.60 -22.36 -17.66
C VAL A 562 -3.41 -23.01 -16.28
N PRO A 563 -2.20 -22.94 -15.68
CA PRO A 563 -1.98 -23.43 -14.33
C PRO A 563 -2.79 -22.63 -13.28
N THR A 564 -3.37 -23.33 -12.31
CA THR A 564 -4.11 -22.68 -11.20
C THR A 564 -3.21 -21.75 -10.41
N SER A 565 -1.96 -22.15 -10.18
CA SER A 565 -0.96 -21.31 -9.50
C SER A 565 -0.74 -19.97 -10.22
N ALA A 566 -0.69 -19.96 -11.55
CA ALA A 566 -0.55 -18.75 -12.36
C ALA A 566 -1.82 -17.88 -12.31
N TRP A 567 -3.01 -18.51 -12.34
CA TRP A 567 -4.28 -17.79 -12.23
C TRP A 567 -4.49 -17.14 -10.86
N GLU A 568 -4.02 -17.80 -9.80
CA GLU A 568 -4.14 -17.35 -8.43
C GLU A 568 -2.94 -16.52 -7.94
N PHE A 569 -1.90 -16.37 -8.75
CA PHE A 569 -0.68 -15.64 -8.39
C PHE A 569 -0.96 -14.18 -8.03
N TYR A 570 -0.24 -13.69 -7.00
CA TYR A 570 -0.40 -12.32 -6.50
C TYR A 570 0.89 -11.51 -6.59
N ILE A 571 0.75 -10.26 -7.02
CA ILE A 571 1.76 -9.21 -6.84
C ILE A 571 1.07 -7.97 -6.26
N GLY A 572 1.49 -7.53 -5.09
CA GLY A 572 0.98 -6.30 -4.47
C GLY A 572 -0.53 -6.30 -4.21
N GLY A 573 -1.13 -7.49 -4.00
CA GLY A 573 -2.57 -7.66 -3.82
C GLY A 573 -3.37 -7.69 -5.12
N TYR A 574 -2.70 -7.62 -6.29
CA TYR A 574 -3.32 -7.91 -7.58
C TYR A 574 -3.10 -9.36 -7.97
N GLN A 575 -4.10 -9.95 -8.60
CA GLN A 575 -3.93 -11.15 -9.42
C GLN A 575 -3.73 -10.68 -10.88
N PRO A 576 -2.49 -10.67 -11.39
CA PRO A 576 -2.17 -10.00 -12.65
C PRO A 576 -3.00 -10.50 -13.82
N ALA A 577 -3.11 -11.82 -13.99
CA ALA A 577 -3.90 -12.45 -15.05
C ALA A 577 -5.37 -12.00 -15.05
N GLN A 578 -5.99 -12.08 -13.86
CA GLN A 578 -7.40 -11.68 -13.70
C GLN A 578 -7.59 -10.19 -13.92
N LYS A 579 -6.71 -9.37 -13.35
CA LYS A 579 -6.79 -7.90 -13.42
C LYS A 579 -6.63 -7.44 -14.86
N TRP A 580 -5.67 -8.00 -15.58
CA TRP A 580 -5.39 -7.66 -16.97
C TRP A 580 -6.59 -7.91 -17.88
N LEU A 581 -7.23 -9.08 -17.76
CA LEU A 581 -8.43 -9.42 -18.54
C LEU A 581 -9.65 -8.58 -18.11
N LYS A 582 -9.89 -8.42 -16.80
CA LYS A 582 -11.03 -7.63 -16.29
C LYS A 582 -10.98 -6.17 -16.73
N ASP A 583 -9.79 -5.58 -16.83
CA ASP A 583 -9.62 -4.19 -17.29
C ASP A 583 -9.86 -4.03 -18.80
N ARG A 584 -9.86 -5.14 -19.55
CA ARG A 584 -10.13 -5.17 -21.01
C ARG A 584 -11.57 -5.57 -21.34
N LYS A 585 -12.47 -5.62 -20.36
CA LYS A 585 -13.90 -5.90 -20.59
C LYS A 585 -14.50 -4.96 -21.63
N GLY A 586 -15.21 -5.52 -22.63
CA GLY A 586 -15.76 -4.80 -23.78
C GLY A 586 -14.73 -4.40 -24.83
N ARG A 587 -13.49 -4.88 -24.73
CA ARG A 587 -12.43 -4.66 -25.72
C ARG A 587 -12.15 -5.93 -26.51
N LYS A 588 -11.80 -5.73 -27.77
CA LYS A 588 -11.34 -6.82 -28.65
C LYS A 588 -9.82 -6.99 -28.47
N LEU A 589 -9.38 -8.19 -28.11
CA LEU A 589 -7.96 -8.51 -28.03
C LEU A 589 -7.35 -8.61 -29.43
N GLY A 590 -6.25 -7.89 -29.65
CA GLY A 590 -5.44 -8.04 -30.85
C GLY A 590 -4.53 -9.28 -30.77
N MET A 591 -3.85 -9.62 -31.89
CA MET A 591 -2.91 -10.75 -31.91
C MET A 591 -1.79 -10.56 -30.86
N GLN A 592 -1.29 -9.33 -30.72
CA GLN A 592 -0.27 -9.01 -29.72
C GLN A 592 -0.78 -9.18 -28.29
N ASP A 593 -2.03 -8.78 -28.00
CA ASP A 593 -2.67 -8.99 -26.70
C ASP A 593 -2.81 -10.48 -26.38
N ILE A 594 -3.21 -11.29 -27.36
CA ILE A 594 -3.35 -12.75 -27.21
C ILE A 594 -1.98 -13.39 -26.95
N LEU A 595 -0.96 -13.06 -27.72
CA LEU A 595 0.40 -13.55 -27.52
C LEU A 595 0.94 -13.11 -26.16
N GLN A 596 0.78 -11.84 -25.80
CA GLN A 596 1.19 -11.33 -24.49
C GLN A 596 0.46 -12.05 -23.36
N SER A 597 -0.82 -12.35 -23.51
CA SER A 597 -1.59 -13.11 -22.50
C SER A 597 -1.10 -14.55 -22.34
N GLN A 598 -0.49 -15.13 -23.38
CA GLN A 598 0.12 -16.45 -23.29
C GLN A 598 1.47 -16.44 -22.57
N TYR A 599 2.16 -15.29 -22.52
CA TYR A 599 3.45 -15.13 -21.84
C TYR A 599 3.33 -14.55 -20.42
N THR A 600 2.55 -13.48 -20.24
CA THR A 600 2.66 -12.63 -19.05
C THR A 600 1.79 -13.04 -17.87
N PRO A 601 0.50 -13.23 -18.03
CA PRO A 601 -0.36 -13.53 -16.91
C PRO A 601 -0.27 -14.97 -16.43
N PHE A 602 0.35 -15.85 -17.24
CA PHE A 602 0.30 -17.30 -17.08
C PHE A 602 1.68 -17.99 -17.05
N ALA A 603 2.79 -17.22 -17.15
CA ALA A 603 4.16 -17.77 -17.08
C ALA A 603 4.72 -17.85 -15.65
#